data_c9225f8564e3bbd0680ff30b0e973c8c
#
_entry.id   c9225f8564e3bbd0680ff30b0e973c8c
#
_cell.length_a   1.000
_cell.length_b   1.000
_cell.length_c   1.000
_cell.angle_alpha   90.00
_cell.angle_beta   90.00
_cell.angle_gamma   90.00
#
_symmetry.space_group_name_H-M   'P 1'
#
loop_
_entity.id
_entity.type
_entity.pdbx_description
1 polymer ?
#
loop_
_entity_poly.entity_id
_entity_poly.type
_entity_poly.pdbx_seq_one_letter_code
_entity_poly.pdbx_strand_id
1 'polypeptide(L)'
;IVIWALQTFDTRLNVVTDSSQSLLALIGRWIAPLFAPLGFGSWQLSTSLITGFTAKEAVVSTLAVLTGSSVADLPATLAAMLPTAAALSFLVFTLLYTPCVAAIAAVKREMGGGRNALFVVIYQTVIAWLAAFIVYHIALAF
;
A
#
# COMPACT_ATOMS: atom_id res chain seq x y z
N ILE A 1 0.71 -16.68 -5.25
CA ILE A 1 1.71 -17.59 -4.62
C ILE A 1 2.84 -16.79 -3.99
N VAL A 2 3.53 -15.89 -4.74
CA VAL A 2 4.69 -15.11 -4.20
C VAL A 2 4.30 -14.27 -3.00
N ILE A 3 3.21 -13.50 -3.06
CA ILE A 3 2.74 -12.66 -1.95
C ILE A 3 2.30 -13.51 -0.76
N TRP A 4 1.61 -14.63 -1.02
CA TRP A 4 1.25 -15.57 0.03
C TRP A 4 2.49 -16.13 0.74
N ALA A 5 3.51 -16.51 -0.01
CA ALA A 5 4.78 -16.97 0.56
C ALA A 5 5.45 -15.89 1.40
N LEU A 6 5.49 -14.63 0.91
CA LEU A 6 6.06 -13.50 1.65
C LEU A 6 5.27 -13.13 2.91
N GLN A 7 3.98 -13.42 2.96
CA GLN A 7 3.14 -13.24 4.15
C GLN A 7 3.29 -14.39 5.16
N THR A 8 3.58 -15.59 4.67
CA THR A 8 3.57 -16.81 5.49
C THR A 8 4.94 -17.15 6.07
N PHE A 9 6.02 -16.72 5.41
CA PHE A 9 7.38 -17.08 5.82
C PHE A 9 8.13 -15.88 6.43
N ASP A 10 8.95 -16.18 7.45
CA ASP A 10 9.95 -15.30 8.02
C ASP A 10 11.27 -15.40 7.23
N THR A 11 12.26 -14.54 7.59
CA THR A 11 13.63 -14.55 7.07
C THR A 11 14.33 -15.89 7.22
N ARG A 12 13.85 -16.78 8.11
CA ARG A 12 14.34 -18.14 8.35
C ARG A 12 13.51 -19.23 7.69
N LEU A 13 12.55 -18.86 6.79
CA LEU A 13 11.64 -19.78 6.14
C LEU A 13 10.74 -20.59 7.11
N ASN A 14 10.52 -20.08 8.31
CA ASN A 14 9.54 -20.65 9.24
C ASN A 14 8.16 -20.04 8.96
N VAL A 15 7.12 -20.86 9.13
CA VAL A 15 5.73 -20.37 9.04
C VAL A 15 5.45 -19.44 10.22
N VAL A 16 5.09 -18.21 9.91
CA VAL A 16 4.87 -17.16 10.92
C VAL A 16 3.42 -17.18 11.39
N THR A 17 3.21 -17.21 12.69
CA THR A 17 1.89 -17.07 13.31
C THR A 17 1.47 -15.60 13.40
N ASP A 18 2.44 -14.68 13.54
CA ASP A 18 2.24 -13.24 13.59
C ASP A 18 2.64 -12.55 12.29
N SER A 19 1.67 -11.97 11.60
CA SER A 19 1.89 -11.23 10.34
C SER A 19 2.96 -10.13 10.43
N SER A 20 3.23 -9.62 11.64
CA SER A 20 4.24 -8.58 11.88
C SER A 20 5.70 -9.05 11.69
N GLN A 21 5.94 -10.36 11.70
CA GLN A 21 7.25 -10.97 11.52
C GLN A 21 7.47 -11.51 10.11
N SER A 22 6.48 -11.39 9.24
CA SER A 22 6.56 -11.84 7.86
C SER A 22 7.58 -11.03 7.04
N LEU A 23 8.15 -11.63 6.01
CA LEU A 23 9.02 -10.95 5.05
C LEU A 23 8.34 -9.73 4.44
N LEU A 24 7.05 -9.80 4.19
CA LEU A 24 6.28 -8.70 3.64
C LEU A 24 6.16 -7.53 4.62
N ALA A 25 5.99 -7.81 5.92
CA ALA A 25 5.99 -6.78 6.96
C ALA A 25 7.36 -6.09 7.11
N LEU A 26 8.45 -6.84 6.94
CA LEU A 26 9.80 -6.28 6.93
C LEU A 26 9.99 -5.29 5.77
N ILE A 27 9.56 -5.65 4.57
CA ILE A 27 9.58 -4.77 3.39
C ILE A 27 8.68 -3.55 3.65
N GLY A 28 7.49 -3.74 4.21
CA GLY A 28 6.58 -2.66 4.60
C GLY A 28 7.21 -1.67 5.58
N ARG A 29 7.95 -2.17 6.58
CA ARG A 29 8.70 -1.32 7.54
C ARG A 29 9.83 -0.54 6.87
N TRP A 30 10.50 -1.12 5.91
CA TRP A 30 11.57 -0.44 5.16
C TRP A 30 11.03 0.67 4.27
N ILE A 31 9.83 0.50 3.71
CA ILE A 31 9.17 1.48 2.85
C ILE A 31 8.35 2.51 3.67
N ALA A 32 7.93 2.17 4.89
CA ALA A 32 7.12 3.03 5.75
C ALA A 32 7.64 4.47 5.91
N PRO A 33 8.97 4.73 6.07
CA PRO A 33 9.48 6.09 6.17
C PRO A 33 9.23 6.95 4.93
N LEU A 34 9.05 6.36 3.75
CA LEU A 34 8.69 7.08 2.52
C LEU A 34 7.28 7.68 2.59
N PHE A 35 6.39 7.07 3.38
CA PHE A 35 5.02 7.50 3.58
C PHE A 35 4.82 8.32 4.87
N ALA A 36 5.86 8.45 5.69
CA ALA A 36 5.80 9.28 6.91
C ALA A 36 5.35 10.72 6.64
N PRO A 37 5.86 11.44 5.61
CA PRO A 37 5.43 12.79 5.30
C PRO A 37 3.98 12.91 4.78
N LEU A 38 3.33 11.79 4.46
CA LEU A 38 1.92 11.72 4.07
C LEU A 38 1.00 11.43 5.27
N GLY A 39 1.57 11.25 6.47
CA GLY A 39 0.83 10.97 7.70
C GLY A 39 0.47 9.50 7.92
N PHE A 40 0.79 8.58 7.00
CA PHE A 40 0.47 7.15 7.12
C PHE A 40 1.71 6.24 7.02
N GLY A 41 2.80 6.62 7.66
CA GLY A 41 4.05 5.85 7.70
C GLY A 41 4.01 4.58 8.58
N SER A 42 2.86 3.93 8.75
CA SER A 42 2.77 2.66 9.47
C SER A 42 3.12 1.48 8.56
N TRP A 43 3.73 0.43 9.14
CA TRP A 43 4.11 -0.75 8.39
C TRP A 43 2.89 -1.51 7.83
N GLN A 44 1.75 -1.50 8.55
CA GLN A 44 0.51 -2.14 8.11
C GLN A 44 -0.02 -1.52 6.82
N LEU A 45 -0.06 -0.20 6.76
CA LEU A 45 -0.51 0.54 5.58
C LEU A 45 0.44 0.36 4.42
N SER A 46 1.76 0.45 4.66
CA SER A 46 2.77 0.20 3.63
C SER A 46 2.70 -1.22 3.09
N THR A 47 2.51 -2.22 3.96
CA THR A 47 2.35 -3.62 3.57
C THR A 47 1.09 -3.83 2.73
N SER A 48 -0.02 -3.20 3.11
CA SER A 48 -1.28 -3.28 2.35
C SER A 48 -1.17 -2.66 0.95
N LEU A 49 -0.39 -1.59 0.79
CA LEU A 49 -0.12 -1.00 -0.52
C LEU A 49 0.71 -1.91 -1.43
N ILE A 50 1.65 -2.68 -0.87
CA ILE A 50 2.42 -3.68 -1.63
C ILE A 50 1.50 -4.80 -2.12
N THR A 51 0.59 -5.30 -1.29
CA THR A 51 -0.40 -6.31 -1.71
C THR A 51 -1.39 -5.73 -2.71
N GLY A 52 -1.79 -4.48 -2.55
CA GLY A 52 -2.65 -3.75 -3.46
C GLY A 52 -2.06 -3.56 -4.86
N PHE A 53 -0.74 -3.69 -5.03
CA PHE A 53 -0.11 -3.71 -6.34
C PHE A 53 -0.51 -4.92 -7.19
N THR A 54 -0.89 -6.04 -6.58
CA THR A 54 -1.42 -7.20 -7.32
C THR A 54 -2.89 -7.01 -7.68
N ALA A 55 -3.68 -6.58 -6.71
CA ALA A 55 -5.10 -6.27 -6.88
C ALA A 55 -5.48 -5.19 -5.86
N LYS A 56 -6.02 -4.06 -6.31
CA LYS A 56 -6.37 -2.94 -5.41
C LYS A 56 -7.38 -3.34 -4.34
N GLU A 57 -8.24 -4.30 -4.62
CA GLU A 57 -9.21 -4.88 -3.69
C GLU A 57 -8.51 -5.55 -2.48
N ALA A 58 -7.30 -6.07 -2.71
CA ALA A 58 -6.54 -6.73 -1.65
C ALA A 58 -6.04 -5.76 -0.55
N VAL A 59 -6.01 -4.46 -0.79
CA VAL A 59 -5.63 -3.45 0.23
C VAL A 59 -6.52 -3.58 1.45
N VAL A 60 -7.84 -3.60 1.25
CA VAL A 60 -8.84 -3.65 2.32
C VAL A 60 -8.76 -4.95 3.09
N SER A 61 -8.71 -6.09 2.39
CA SER A 61 -8.62 -7.40 3.05
C SER A 61 -7.29 -7.59 3.78
N THR A 62 -6.19 -7.11 3.23
CA THR A 62 -4.89 -7.16 3.90
C THR A 62 -4.88 -6.29 5.15
N LEU A 63 -5.43 -5.07 5.10
CA LEU A 63 -5.57 -4.23 6.29
C LEU A 63 -6.38 -4.90 7.37
N ALA A 64 -7.52 -5.52 7.04
CA ALA A 64 -8.33 -6.25 8.01
C ALA A 64 -7.53 -7.36 8.70
N VAL A 65 -6.76 -8.14 7.94
CA VAL A 65 -5.88 -9.19 8.49
C VAL A 65 -4.79 -8.60 9.38
N LEU A 66 -4.09 -7.55 8.92
CA LEU A 66 -2.97 -6.95 9.65
C LEU A 66 -3.40 -6.19 10.91
N THR A 67 -4.64 -5.71 10.96
CA THR A 67 -5.21 -5.03 12.14
C THR A 67 -5.98 -5.99 13.04
N GLY A 68 -6.19 -7.24 12.62
CA GLY A 68 -6.97 -8.24 13.36
C GLY A 68 -8.45 -7.89 13.44
N SER A 69 -8.96 -7.02 12.55
CA SER A 69 -10.36 -6.58 12.53
C SER A 69 -11.14 -7.26 11.40
N SER A 70 -12.47 -7.31 11.54
CA SER A 70 -13.32 -7.69 10.41
C SER A 70 -13.36 -6.58 9.37
N VAL A 71 -13.71 -6.90 8.12
CA VAL A 71 -13.85 -5.88 7.05
C VAL A 71 -14.95 -4.85 7.42
N ALA A 72 -15.97 -5.27 8.17
CA ALA A 72 -17.04 -4.39 8.64
C ALA A 72 -16.56 -3.40 9.71
N ASP A 73 -15.64 -3.82 10.59
CA ASP A 73 -15.10 -3.00 11.69
C ASP A 73 -13.85 -2.20 11.28
N LEU A 74 -13.31 -2.48 10.10
CA LEU A 74 -12.11 -1.83 9.60
C LEU A 74 -12.20 -0.28 9.57
N PRO A 75 -13.32 0.35 9.19
CA PRO A 75 -13.42 1.81 9.23
C PRO A 75 -13.23 2.39 10.63
N ALA A 76 -13.81 1.74 11.65
CA ALA A 76 -13.65 2.16 13.05
C ALA A 76 -12.21 1.97 13.53
N THR A 77 -11.58 0.85 13.17
CA THR A 77 -10.18 0.56 13.49
C THR A 77 -9.24 1.57 12.84
N LEU A 78 -9.45 1.90 11.57
CA LEU A 78 -8.65 2.88 10.87
C LEU A 78 -8.84 4.29 11.45
N ALA A 79 -10.05 4.66 11.81
CA ALA A 79 -10.34 5.95 12.45
C ALA A 79 -9.65 6.09 13.83
N ALA A 80 -9.44 4.96 14.55
CA ALA A 80 -8.70 4.95 15.80
C ALA A 80 -7.17 4.99 15.59
N MET A 81 -6.67 4.50 14.45
CA MET A 81 -5.24 4.42 14.14
C MET A 81 -4.70 5.65 13.40
N LEU A 82 -5.54 6.34 12.65
CA LEU A 82 -5.15 7.40 11.72
C LEU A 82 -5.95 8.68 11.99
N PRO A 83 -5.29 9.85 12.06
CA PRO A 83 -5.99 11.12 12.00
C PRO A 83 -6.70 11.26 10.63
N THR A 84 -7.79 12.01 10.59
CA THR A 84 -8.60 12.21 9.38
C THR A 84 -7.77 12.67 8.17
N ALA A 85 -6.81 13.56 8.39
CA ALA A 85 -5.90 14.04 7.36
C ALA A 85 -5.07 12.90 6.73
N ALA A 86 -4.55 11.99 7.55
CA ALA A 86 -3.78 10.83 7.07
C ALA A 86 -4.67 9.81 6.35
N ALA A 87 -5.91 9.61 6.82
CA ALA A 87 -6.86 8.73 6.16
C ALA A 87 -7.24 9.25 4.76
N LEU A 88 -7.49 10.55 4.62
CA LEU A 88 -7.74 11.18 3.32
C LEU A 88 -6.54 11.07 2.38
N SER A 89 -5.34 11.33 2.89
CA SER A 89 -4.10 11.18 2.13
C SER A 89 -3.90 9.74 1.64
N PHE A 90 -4.10 8.76 2.52
CA PHE A 90 -4.03 7.34 2.18
C PHE A 90 -5.05 6.94 1.10
N LEU A 91 -6.28 7.43 1.23
CA LEU A 91 -7.34 7.19 0.24
C LEU A 91 -6.95 7.75 -1.14
N VAL A 92 -6.49 9.00 -1.20
CA VAL A 92 -6.06 9.65 -2.45
C VAL A 92 -4.88 8.90 -3.07
N PHE A 93 -3.89 8.52 -2.24
CA PHE A 93 -2.77 7.73 -2.71
C PHE A 93 -3.23 6.39 -3.30
N THR A 94 -4.08 5.66 -2.58
CA THR A 94 -4.59 4.33 -3.00
C THR A 94 -5.40 4.40 -4.30
N LEU A 95 -6.11 5.50 -4.54
CA LEU A 95 -6.85 5.70 -5.78
C LEU A 95 -5.93 6.01 -6.97
N LEU A 96 -4.91 6.82 -6.75
CA LEU A 96 -4.07 7.38 -7.82
C LEU A 96 -2.82 6.56 -8.12
N TYR A 97 -2.29 5.78 -7.14
CA TYR A 97 -1.03 5.06 -7.35
C TYR A 97 -1.16 3.99 -8.45
N THR A 98 -0.03 3.48 -8.87
CA THR A 98 0.17 2.54 -9.97
C THR A 98 -0.96 1.51 -10.10
N PRO A 99 -1.44 1.27 -11.32
CA PRO A 99 -2.42 0.21 -11.59
C PRO A 99 -1.86 -1.18 -11.23
N CYS A 100 -2.76 -2.13 -11.03
CA CYS A 100 -2.39 -3.52 -10.73
C CYS A 100 -1.52 -4.14 -11.84
N VAL A 101 -0.85 -5.25 -11.50
CA VAL A 101 0.06 -5.96 -12.42
C VAL A 101 -0.60 -6.27 -13.78
N ALA A 102 -1.90 -6.59 -13.79
CA ALA A 102 -2.64 -6.85 -15.02
C ALA A 102 -2.72 -5.61 -15.93
N ALA A 103 -2.99 -4.43 -15.34
CA ALA A 103 -3.02 -3.17 -16.10
C ALA A 103 -1.63 -2.78 -16.62
N ILE A 104 -0.57 -3.02 -15.83
CA ILE A 104 0.81 -2.80 -16.27
C ILE A 104 1.16 -3.71 -17.45
N ALA A 105 0.71 -4.96 -17.44
CA ALA A 105 0.90 -5.88 -18.56
C ALA A 105 0.19 -5.40 -19.84
N ALA A 106 -1.00 -4.78 -19.71
CA ALA A 106 -1.70 -4.17 -20.82
C ALA A 106 -0.92 -2.94 -21.35
N VAL A 107 -0.52 -2.02 -20.47
CA VAL A 107 0.30 -0.85 -20.85
C VAL A 107 1.60 -1.26 -21.54
N LYS A 108 2.26 -2.33 -21.07
CA LYS A 108 3.47 -2.86 -21.71
C LYS A 108 3.23 -3.32 -23.14
N ARG A 109 2.07 -3.93 -23.42
CA ARG A 109 1.69 -4.34 -24.79
C ARG A 109 1.42 -3.13 -25.67
N GLU A 110 0.63 -2.19 -25.20
CA GLU A 110 0.23 -1.00 -25.96
C GLU A 110 1.42 -0.08 -26.27
N MET A 111 2.32 0.10 -25.33
CA MET A 111 3.48 0.99 -25.48
C MET A 111 4.69 0.32 -26.13
N GLY A 112 4.61 -0.93 -26.53
CA GLY A 112 5.65 -1.63 -27.29
C GLY A 112 6.94 -1.91 -26.51
N GLY A 113 6.94 -1.81 -25.16
CA GLY A 113 8.15 -2.15 -24.39
C GLY A 113 8.02 -2.00 -22.87
N GLY A 114 8.80 -2.83 -22.16
CA GLY A 114 8.82 -2.82 -20.68
C GLY A 114 9.39 -1.53 -20.10
N ARG A 115 10.28 -0.86 -20.80
CA ARG A 115 10.90 0.40 -20.35
C ARG A 115 9.88 1.54 -20.30
N ASN A 116 9.00 1.63 -21.29
CA ASN A 116 7.93 2.62 -21.34
C ASN A 116 6.87 2.33 -20.25
N ALA A 117 6.53 1.07 -20.05
CA ALA A 117 5.62 0.67 -18.97
C ALA A 117 6.20 1.02 -17.58
N LEU A 118 7.48 0.78 -17.35
CA LEU A 118 8.16 1.16 -16.11
C LEU A 118 8.13 2.67 -15.88
N PHE A 119 8.35 3.46 -16.93
CA PHE A 119 8.25 4.92 -16.86
C PHE A 119 6.85 5.37 -16.42
N VAL A 120 5.79 4.78 -16.98
CA VAL A 120 4.39 5.08 -16.61
C VAL A 120 4.14 4.74 -15.14
N VAL A 121 4.62 3.58 -14.68
CA VAL A 121 4.48 3.14 -13.28
C VAL A 121 5.12 4.15 -12.32
N ILE A 122 6.36 4.54 -12.59
CA ILE A 122 7.10 5.50 -11.75
C ILE A 122 6.40 6.87 -11.79
N TYR A 123 6.07 7.36 -12.97
CA TYR A 123 5.39 8.65 -13.16
C TYR A 123 4.07 8.71 -12.39
N GLN A 124 3.24 7.69 -12.51
CA GLN A 124 1.95 7.62 -11.84
C GLN A 124 2.09 7.53 -10.32
N THR A 125 3.07 6.75 -9.83
CA THR A 125 3.34 6.65 -8.40
C THR A 125 3.84 7.97 -7.80
N VAL A 126 4.70 8.70 -8.53
CA VAL A 126 5.18 10.02 -8.11
C VAL A 126 4.02 11.03 -8.05
N ILE A 127 3.15 11.05 -9.06
CA ILE A 127 1.97 11.93 -9.05
C ILE A 127 1.03 11.58 -7.89
N ALA A 128 0.78 10.30 -7.65
CA ALA A 128 -0.03 9.84 -6.52
C ALA A 128 0.55 10.30 -5.18
N TRP A 129 1.87 10.21 -5.04
CA TRP A 129 2.58 10.64 -3.83
C TRP A 129 2.47 12.16 -3.62
N LEU A 130 2.69 12.96 -4.68
CA LEU A 130 2.55 14.42 -4.62
C LEU A 130 1.12 14.85 -4.31
N ALA A 131 0.12 14.22 -4.94
CA ALA A 131 -1.28 14.53 -4.68
C ALA A 131 -1.66 14.19 -3.24
N ALA A 132 -1.26 13.03 -2.73
CA ALA A 132 -1.50 12.62 -1.35
C ALA A 132 -0.79 13.55 -0.35
N PHE A 133 0.43 14.00 -0.65
CA PHE A 133 1.17 14.96 0.14
C PHE A 133 0.44 16.31 0.23
N ILE A 134 -0.03 16.83 -0.89
CA ILE A 134 -0.79 18.09 -0.94
C ILE A 134 -2.07 17.96 -0.11
N VAL A 135 -2.83 16.88 -0.31
CA VAL A 135 -4.08 16.62 0.43
C VAL A 135 -3.83 16.52 1.93
N TYR A 136 -2.76 15.85 2.34
CA TYR A 136 -2.39 15.75 3.76
C TYR A 136 -2.15 17.12 4.39
N HIS A 137 -1.36 17.97 3.73
CA HIS A 137 -1.03 19.30 4.26
C HIS A 137 -2.21 20.26 4.23
N ILE A 138 -3.07 20.18 3.22
CA ILE A 138 -4.32 20.95 3.19
C ILE A 138 -5.25 20.49 4.32
N ALA A 139 -5.41 19.19 4.52
CA ALA A 139 -6.27 18.65 5.57
C ALA A 139 -5.75 18.93 7.00
N LEU A 140 -4.44 19.19 7.16
CA LEU A 140 -3.86 19.64 8.44
C LEU A 140 -4.12 21.14 8.71
N ALA A 141 -4.36 21.93 7.66
CA ALA A 141 -4.59 23.37 7.79
C ALA A 141 -6.06 23.72 8.14
N PHE A 142 -6.97 22.74 8.00
CA PHE A 142 -8.40 22.86 8.32
C PHE A 142 -8.77 22.06 9.56
#